data_a94d067a59f62f42a8d4e37ac9395287
#
_entry.id   a94d067a59f62f42a8d4e37ac9395287
#
_cell.length_a   1.000
_cell.length_b   1.000
_cell.length_c   1.000
_cell.angle_alpha   90.00
_cell.angle_beta   90.00
_cell.angle_gamma   90.00
#
_symmetry.space_group_name_H-M   'P 1'
#
loop_
_entity.id
_entity.type
_entity.pdbx_description
1 polymer ?
#
loop_
_entity_poly.entity_id
_entity_poly.type
_entity_poly.pdbx_seq_one_letter_code
_entity_poly.pdbx_strand_id
1 'polypeptide(L)'
;MIIKLYSKGVTTREIADLIEKMYGSHYSPAQVSNISEQMIPKVEAYHKRKLSNKFFCVYLDATYVPLRRETFEREAVYIAIGIKPNGHKKVIDYCIAPNENIEVWTEPLQSMRSRGLEQVELFLSDGVVGIADLSESSFSTLSGACHAQYLL
;
A
#
# COMPACT_ATOMS: atom_id res chain seq x y z
N MET A 1 18.28 -11.50 6.96
CA MET A 1 18.78 -11.59 5.57
C MET A 1 17.68 -12.01 4.60
N ILE A 2 17.02 -13.14 4.80
CA ILE A 2 15.95 -13.71 3.93
C ILE A 2 14.86 -12.67 3.61
N ILE A 3 14.22 -12.09 4.62
CA ILE A 3 13.16 -11.09 4.47
C ILE A 3 13.63 -9.88 3.64
N LYS A 4 14.88 -9.43 3.85
CA LYS A 4 15.45 -8.31 3.10
C LYS A 4 15.68 -8.63 1.62
N LEU A 5 16.08 -9.84 1.29
CA LEU A 5 16.23 -10.29 -0.10
C LEU A 5 14.86 -10.45 -0.76
N TYR A 6 13.91 -11.06 -0.05
CA TYR A 6 12.53 -11.21 -0.52
C TYR A 6 11.87 -9.86 -0.83
N SER A 7 12.03 -8.86 0.06
CA SER A 7 11.52 -7.50 -0.15
C SER A 7 12.19 -6.74 -1.31
N LYS A 8 13.30 -7.27 -1.85
CA LYS A 8 13.99 -6.77 -3.05
C LYS A 8 13.56 -7.49 -4.32
N GLY A 9 12.58 -8.37 -4.25
CA GLY A 9 12.07 -9.12 -5.40
C GLY A 9 12.86 -10.39 -5.75
N VAL A 10 13.82 -10.80 -4.90
CA VAL A 10 14.55 -12.06 -5.08
C VAL A 10 13.60 -13.22 -4.78
N THR A 11 13.51 -14.18 -5.68
CA THR A 11 12.60 -15.33 -5.52
C THR A 11 13.01 -16.25 -4.37
N THR A 12 12.06 -17.01 -3.82
CA THR A 12 12.35 -17.97 -2.73
C THR A 12 13.38 -19.03 -3.12
N ARG A 13 13.42 -19.42 -4.40
CA ARG A 13 14.42 -20.36 -4.93
C ARG A 13 15.82 -19.74 -4.97
N GLU A 14 15.93 -18.55 -5.53
CA GLU A 14 17.22 -17.83 -5.58
C GLU A 14 17.76 -17.50 -4.19
N ILE A 15 16.87 -17.22 -3.22
CA ILE A 15 17.27 -17.01 -1.82
C ILE A 15 17.82 -18.32 -1.22
N ALA A 16 17.15 -19.45 -1.47
CA ALA A 16 17.59 -20.75 -0.99
C ALA A 16 18.97 -21.10 -1.57
N ASP A 17 19.15 -20.96 -2.89
CA ASP A 17 20.41 -21.21 -3.59
C ASP A 17 21.53 -20.29 -3.10
N LEU A 18 21.23 -19.02 -2.85
CA LEU A 18 22.20 -18.06 -2.33
C LEU A 18 22.68 -18.42 -0.92
N ILE A 19 21.76 -18.84 -0.04
CA ILE A 19 22.11 -19.28 1.32
C ILE A 19 22.99 -20.51 1.29
N GLU A 20 22.65 -21.47 0.45
CA GLU A 20 23.44 -22.70 0.31
C GLU A 20 24.88 -22.39 -0.17
N LYS A 21 25.02 -21.53 -1.18
CA LYS A 21 26.32 -21.11 -1.70
C LYS A 21 27.19 -20.33 -0.70
N MET A 22 26.55 -19.47 0.10
CA MET A 22 27.29 -18.59 1.03
C MET A 22 27.60 -19.24 2.38
N TYR A 23 26.72 -20.11 2.86
CA TYR A 23 26.78 -20.61 4.23
C TYR A 23 26.80 -22.14 4.33
N GLY A 24 26.69 -22.85 3.20
CA GLY A 24 26.59 -24.30 3.18
C GLY A 24 25.32 -24.85 3.84
N SER A 25 24.35 -23.99 4.13
CA SER A 25 23.08 -24.38 4.79
C SER A 25 22.01 -24.55 3.75
N HIS A 26 21.41 -25.73 3.70
CA HIS A 26 20.34 -26.03 2.76
C HIS A 26 18.98 -25.53 3.29
N TYR A 27 18.32 -24.65 2.54
CA TYR A 27 16.96 -24.23 2.76
C TYR A 27 16.10 -24.61 1.56
N SER A 28 14.93 -25.21 1.81
CA SER A 28 13.96 -25.39 0.74
C SER A 28 13.24 -24.06 0.43
N PRO A 29 12.73 -23.87 -0.80
CA PRO A 29 11.92 -22.70 -1.14
C PRO A 29 10.70 -22.54 -0.20
N ALA A 30 10.12 -23.65 0.27
CA ALA A 30 9.01 -23.63 1.22
C ALA A 30 9.44 -23.07 2.59
N GLN A 31 10.63 -23.41 3.08
CA GLN A 31 11.15 -22.85 4.33
C GLN A 31 11.42 -21.34 4.20
N VAL A 32 11.91 -20.88 3.05
CA VAL A 32 12.08 -19.45 2.77
C VAL A 32 10.71 -18.75 2.75
N SER A 33 9.69 -19.37 2.15
CA SER A 33 8.31 -18.84 2.15
C SER A 33 7.77 -18.71 3.58
N ASN A 34 7.84 -19.75 4.38
CA ASN A 34 7.36 -19.75 5.77
C ASN A 34 8.04 -18.67 6.62
N ILE A 35 9.35 -18.40 6.39
CA ILE A 35 10.05 -17.31 7.07
C ILE A 35 9.51 -15.95 6.62
N SER A 36 9.18 -15.77 5.34
CA SER A 36 8.59 -14.53 4.81
C SER A 36 7.17 -14.30 5.36
N GLU A 37 6.39 -15.36 5.53
CA GLU A 37 5.04 -15.31 6.11
C GLU A 37 5.02 -14.79 7.55
N GLN A 38 6.12 -14.95 8.32
CA GLN A 38 6.24 -14.36 9.66
C GLN A 38 6.14 -12.82 9.66
N MET A 39 6.23 -12.18 8.50
CA MET A 39 6.02 -10.73 8.37
C MET A 39 4.54 -10.35 8.30
N ILE A 40 3.65 -11.28 7.95
CA ILE A 40 2.21 -10.99 7.78
C ILE A 40 1.61 -10.32 9.03
N PRO A 41 1.79 -10.83 10.26
CA PRO A 41 1.24 -10.18 11.45
C PRO A 41 1.77 -8.75 11.65
N LYS A 42 3.02 -8.49 11.27
CA LYS A 42 3.61 -7.14 11.37
C LYS A 42 3.03 -6.18 10.33
N VAL A 43 2.78 -6.67 9.12
CA VAL A 43 2.12 -5.90 8.05
C VAL A 43 0.68 -5.58 8.45
N GLU A 44 -0.05 -6.56 8.98
CA GLU A 44 -1.41 -6.35 9.49
C GLU A 44 -1.46 -5.36 10.66
N ALA A 45 -0.55 -5.48 11.62
CA ALA A 45 -0.45 -4.52 12.73
C ALA A 45 -0.12 -3.10 12.22
N TYR A 46 0.74 -3.01 11.21
CA TYR A 46 1.04 -1.74 10.56
C TYR A 46 -0.18 -1.16 9.85
N HIS A 47 -0.96 -1.99 9.16
CA HIS A 47 -2.19 -1.58 8.47
C HIS A 47 -3.26 -1.10 9.47
N LYS A 48 -3.43 -1.80 10.59
CA LYS A 48 -4.43 -1.46 11.64
C LYS A 48 -3.99 -0.35 12.61
N ARG A 49 -2.77 0.19 12.48
CA ARG A 49 -2.26 1.21 13.41
C ARG A 49 -3.06 2.50 13.38
N LYS A 50 -3.11 3.20 14.51
CA LYS A 50 -3.67 4.54 14.59
C LYS A 50 -2.90 5.52 13.70
N LEU A 51 -3.62 6.34 12.96
CA LEU A 51 -3.06 7.39 12.10
C LEU A 51 -2.98 8.72 12.85
N SER A 52 -2.21 9.66 12.29
CA SER A 52 -2.30 11.06 12.70
C SER A 52 -3.66 11.61 12.28
N ASN A 53 -4.23 12.49 13.07
CA ASN A 53 -5.51 13.11 12.78
C ASN A 53 -5.45 14.07 11.58
N LYS A 54 -4.25 14.53 11.20
CA LYS A 54 -4.07 15.48 10.10
C LYS A 54 -2.90 15.08 9.19
N PHE A 55 -3.14 15.19 7.87
CA PHE A 55 -2.11 15.17 6.83
C PHE A 55 -2.24 16.42 5.95
N PHE A 56 -1.10 16.94 5.50
CA PHE A 56 -1.06 18.02 4.53
C PHE A 56 -1.53 17.54 3.15
N CYS A 57 -1.01 16.37 2.72
CA CYS A 57 -1.36 15.81 1.43
C CYS A 57 -1.51 14.29 1.55
N VAL A 58 -2.44 13.72 0.80
CA VAL A 58 -2.60 12.27 0.59
C VAL A 58 -2.56 11.99 -0.91
N TYR A 59 -1.55 11.22 -1.32
CA TYR A 59 -1.45 10.66 -2.67
C TYR A 59 -2.19 9.33 -2.72
N LEU A 60 -3.02 9.17 -3.73
CA LEU A 60 -3.74 7.96 -4.05
C LEU A 60 -3.25 7.48 -5.42
N ASP A 61 -2.59 6.35 -5.46
CA ASP A 61 -1.97 5.79 -6.65
C ASP A 61 -2.23 4.30 -6.76
N ALA A 62 -2.28 3.78 -7.98
CA ALA A 62 -2.46 2.37 -8.25
C ALA A 62 -1.32 1.86 -9.14
N THR A 63 -0.77 0.71 -8.80
CA THR A 63 0.25 0.05 -9.59
C THR A 63 -0.14 -1.39 -9.87
N TYR A 64 0.04 -1.82 -11.11
CA TYR A 64 -0.25 -3.20 -11.50
C TYR A 64 0.92 -4.11 -11.14
N VAL A 65 0.62 -5.14 -10.37
CA VAL A 65 1.58 -6.18 -10.00
C VAL A 65 1.11 -7.52 -10.57
N PRO A 66 1.94 -8.25 -11.32
CA PRO A 66 1.61 -9.60 -11.74
C PRO A 66 1.63 -10.53 -10.52
N LEU A 67 0.48 -10.80 -9.95
CA LEU A 67 0.33 -11.78 -8.88
C LEU A 67 0.05 -13.17 -9.48
N ARG A 68 0.81 -14.17 -9.07
CA ARG A 68 0.55 -15.57 -9.40
C ARG A 68 -0.53 -16.10 -8.46
N ARG A 69 -1.76 -16.12 -8.96
CA ARG A 69 -2.82 -17.01 -8.46
C ARG A 69 -3.07 -18.13 -9.47
N GLU A 70 -4.05 -18.98 -9.25
CA GLU A 70 -4.41 -20.09 -10.14
C GLU A 70 -4.76 -19.63 -11.57
N THR A 71 -5.21 -18.39 -11.73
CA THR A 71 -5.37 -17.68 -13.01
C THR A 71 -4.41 -16.49 -13.05
N PHE A 72 -3.79 -16.25 -14.22
CA PHE A 72 -2.92 -15.10 -14.47
C PHE A 72 -3.75 -13.81 -14.60
N GLU A 73 -4.21 -13.28 -13.49
CA GLU A 73 -4.87 -11.98 -13.46
C GLU A 73 -3.88 -10.90 -12.98
N ARG A 74 -3.92 -9.75 -13.63
CA ARG A 74 -3.21 -8.57 -13.16
C ARG A 74 -4.04 -7.97 -12.04
N GLU A 75 -3.49 -7.94 -10.84
CA GLU A 75 -4.11 -7.22 -9.74
C GLU A 75 -3.44 -5.87 -9.59
N ALA A 76 -4.24 -4.84 -9.30
CA ALA A 76 -3.73 -3.53 -8.96
C ALA A 76 -3.52 -3.43 -7.44
N VAL A 77 -2.36 -2.90 -7.04
CA VAL A 77 -2.08 -2.51 -5.68
C VAL A 77 -2.35 -1.03 -5.55
N TYR A 78 -3.36 -0.67 -4.79
CA TYR A 78 -3.74 0.70 -4.47
C TYR A 78 -3.03 1.14 -3.21
N ILE A 79 -2.34 2.27 -3.28
CA ILE A 79 -1.49 2.76 -2.19
C ILE A 79 -1.88 4.19 -1.85
N ALA A 80 -2.14 4.45 -0.57
CA ALA A 80 -2.31 5.80 -0.05
C ALA A 80 -1.05 6.24 0.71
N ILE A 81 -0.45 7.34 0.27
CA ILE A 81 0.75 7.92 0.88
C ILE A 81 0.39 9.27 1.50
N GLY A 82 0.44 9.37 2.82
CA GLY A 82 0.23 10.61 3.54
C GLY A 82 1.52 11.40 3.76
N ILE A 83 1.47 12.70 3.49
CA ILE A 83 2.51 13.65 3.83
C ILE A 83 2.04 14.49 5.03
N LYS A 84 2.80 14.44 6.10
CA LYS A 84 2.55 15.26 7.27
C LYS A 84 2.94 16.73 7.03
N PRO A 85 2.46 17.71 7.84
CA PRO A 85 2.87 19.10 7.73
C PRO A 85 4.39 19.33 7.84
N ASN A 86 5.12 18.42 8.48
CA ASN A 86 6.57 18.45 8.58
C ASN A 86 7.32 17.78 7.42
N GLY A 87 6.61 17.43 6.32
CA GLY A 87 7.17 16.82 5.12
C GLY A 87 7.42 15.30 5.21
N HIS A 88 7.22 14.66 6.35
CA HIS A 88 7.40 13.21 6.47
C HIS A 88 6.33 12.44 5.70
N LYS A 89 6.78 11.56 4.81
CA LYS A 89 5.94 10.66 4.01
C LYS A 89 5.73 9.33 4.74
N LYS A 90 4.52 8.80 4.69
CA LYS A 90 4.19 7.46 5.20
C LYS A 90 3.14 6.80 4.31
N VAL A 91 3.31 5.52 4.04
CA VAL A 91 2.19 4.71 3.54
C VAL A 91 1.15 4.65 4.64
N ILE A 92 -0.05 5.14 4.40
CA ILE A 92 -1.12 5.21 5.40
C ILE A 92 -2.16 4.12 5.21
N ASP A 93 -2.36 3.69 3.95
CA ASP A 93 -3.21 2.55 3.63
C ASP A 93 -2.77 1.88 2.33
N TYR A 94 -3.27 0.67 2.08
CA TYR A 94 -3.16 -0.04 0.82
C TYR A 94 -4.27 -1.09 0.70
N CYS A 95 -4.68 -1.39 -0.52
CA CYS A 95 -5.52 -2.54 -0.82
C CYS A 95 -5.11 -3.18 -2.15
N ILE A 96 -5.59 -4.38 -2.40
CA ILE A 96 -5.33 -5.13 -3.62
C ILE A 96 -6.69 -5.46 -4.23
N ALA A 97 -6.91 -5.07 -5.47
CA ALA A 97 -8.14 -5.35 -6.19
C ALA A 97 -7.88 -5.62 -7.68
N PRO A 98 -8.71 -6.46 -8.33
CA PRO A 98 -8.48 -6.88 -9.71
C PRO A 98 -8.74 -5.79 -10.76
N ASN A 99 -9.55 -4.79 -10.45
CA ASN A 99 -9.97 -3.75 -11.41
C ASN A 99 -9.84 -2.36 -10.84
N GLU A 100 -9.48 -1.39 -11.71
CA GLU A 100 -9.58 0.03 -11.40
C GLU A 100 -11.05 0.47 -11.39
N ASN A 101 -11.63 0.47 -10.20
CA ASN A 101 -12.95 1.03 -9.96
C ASN A 101 -12.84 2.02 -8.79
N ILE A 102 -13.53 3.14 -8.89
CA ILE A 102 -13.59 4.14 -7.81
C ILE A 102 -14.06 3.55 -6.48
N GLU A 103 -14.92 2.53 -6.54
CA GLU A 103 -15.44 1.83 -5.36
C GLU A 103 -14.33 1.19 -4.52
N VAL A 104 -13.20 0.83 -5.15
CA VAL A 104 -12.03 0.27 -4.46
C VAL A 104 -11.46 1.22 -3.41
N TRP A 105 -11.57 2.53 -3.63
CA TRP A 105 -11.10 3.54 -2.69
C TRP A 105 -12.04 3.77 -1.50
N THR A 106 -13.29 3.30 -1.56
CA THR A 106 -14.26 3.49 -0.47
C THR A 106 -13.80 2.85 0.82
N GLU A 107 -13.36 1.60 0.76
CA GLU A 107 -12.88 0.87 1.94
C GLU A 107 -11.59 1.47 2.53
N PRO A 108 -10.52 1.76 1.75
CA PRO A 108 -9.33 2.45 2.24
C PRO A 108 -9.63 3.81 2.89
N LEU A 109 -10.48 4.64 2.28
CA LEU A 109 -10.83 5.95 2.84
C LEU A 109 -11.57 5.80 4.17
N GLN A 110 -12.53 4.89 4.27
CA GLN A 110 -13.22 4.57 5.51
C GLN A 110 -12.28 3.99 6.57
N SER A 111 -11.38 3.10 6.17
CA SER A 111 -10.33 2.55 7.03
C SER A 111 -9.44 3.64 7.60
N MET A 112 -8.95 4.56 6.77
CA MET A 112 -8.14 5.69 7.24
C MET A 112 -8.89 6.55 8.26
N ARG A 113 -10.18 6.84 8.02
CA ARG A 113 -11.01 7.60 8.94
C ARG A 113 -11.21 6.87 10.28
N SER A 114 -11.55 5.59 10.25
CA SER A 114 -11.74 4.77 11.47
C SER A 114 -10.48 4.67 12.32
N ARG A 115 -9.31 4.78 11.70
CA ARG A 115 -7.99 4.78 12.37
C ARG A 115 -7.55 6.16 12.84
N GLY A 116 -8.39 7.18 12.73
CA GLY A 116 -8.23 8.49 13.34
C GLY A 116 -7.77 9.60 12.42
N LEU A 117 -7.76 9.40 11.10
CA LEU A 117 -7.55 10.49 10.15
C LEU A 117 -8.84 11.33 10.03
N GLU A 118 -8.73 12.62 10.32
CA GLU A 118 -9.89 13.54 10.35
C GLU A 118 -9.75 14.63 9.28
N GLN A 119 -8.53 15.11 9.03
CA GLN A 119 -8.28 16.26 8.17
C GLN A 119 -7.20 15.95 7.13
N VAL A 120 -7.49 16.29 5.88
CA VAL A 120 -6.55 16.27 4.76
C VAL A 120 -6.70 17.58 4.00
N GLU A 121 -5.59 18.30 3.78
CA GLU A 121 -5.64 19.59 3.07
C GLU A 121 -5.66 19.41 1.55
N LEU A 122 -5.02 18.36 1.03
CA LEU A 122 -4.91 18.11 -0.39
C LEU A 122 -4.96 16.61 -0.69
N PHE A 123 -5.84 16.21 -1.60
CA PHE A 123 -5.79 14.87 -2.23
C PHE A 123 -5.19 14.99 -3.64
N LEU A 124 -4.29 14.06 -3.96
CA LEU A 124 -3.66 13.93 -5.27
C LEU A 124 -3.90 12.52 -5.80
N SER A 125 -4.48 12.40 -6.98
CA SER A 125 -4.71 11.11 -7.63
C SER A 125 -4.38 11.18 -9.12
N ASP A 126 -3.94 10.06 -9.70
CA ASP A 126 -3.73 9.93 -11.13
C ASP A 126 -5.06 9.53 -11.81
N GLY A 127 -5.79 10.54 -12.27
CA GLY A 127 -6.89 10.38 -13.24
C GLY A 127 -8.13 9.58 -12.81
N VAL A 128 -8.26 9.16 -11.55
CA VAL A 128 -9.45 8.41 -11.09
C VAL A 128 -10.64 9.37 -10.98
N VAL A 129 -11.52 9.30 -11.99
CA VAL A 129 -12.74 10.13 -12.03
C VAL A 129 -13.61 9.84 -10.80
N GLY A 130 -14.05 10.90 -10.09
CA GLY A 130 -14.95 10.81 -8.93
C GLY A 130 -14.27 10.63 -7.58
N ILE A 131 -12.93 10.42 -7.51
CA ILE A 131 -12.22 10.31 -6.24
C ILE A 131 -12.30 11.61 -5.41
N ALA A 132 -12.49 12.74 -6.10
CA ALA A 132 -12.74 14.02 -5.49
C ALA A 132 -13.98 13.98 -4.59
N ASP A 133 -15.12 13.60 -5.15
CA ASP A 133 -16.40 13.56 -4.45
C ASP A 133 -16.35 12.55 -3.28
N LEU A 134 -15.65 11.43 -3.50
CA LEU A 134 -15.53 10.36 -2.51
C LEU A 134 -14.63 10.78 -1.33
N SER A 135 -13.56 11.51 -1.58
CA SER A 135 -12.68 12.04 -0.54
C SER A 135 -13.33 13.18 0.23
N GLU A 136 -14.06 14.08 -0.43
CA GLU A 136 -14.80 15.16 0.21
C GLU A 136 -15.93 14.64 1.11
N SER A 137 -16.64 13.61 0.69
CA SER A 137 -17.68 12.98 1.51
C SER A 137 -17.09 12.23 2.72
N SER A 138 -15.86 11.76 2.63
CA SER A 138 -15.20 10.95 3.66
C SER A 138 -14.46 11.78 4.71
N PHE A 139 -13.96 12.97 4.37
CA PHE A 139 -13.16 13.80 5.28
C PHE A 139 -13.68 15.24 5.34
N SER A 140 -13.57 15.86 6.53
CA SER A 140 -13.78 17.31 6.66
C SER A 140 -12.61 18.01 5.95
N THR A 141 -12.83 18.34 4.69
CA THR A 141 -11.91 19.21 3.97
C THR A 141 -12.10 20.64 4.49
N LEU A 142 -11.02 21.32 4.83
CA LEU A 142 -11.07 22.77 4.93
C LEU A 142 -11.55 23.26 3.56
N SER A 143 -12.59 24.08 3.51
CA SER A 143 -13.21 24.61 2.30
C SER A 143 -12.14 25.09 1.31
N GLY A 144 -11.89 24.31 0.26
CA GLY A 144 -10.85 24.57 -0.73
C GLY A 144 -9.84 23.45 -0.93
N ALA A 145 -10.15 22.20 -0.56
CA ALA A 145 -9.28 21.08 -0.92
C ALA A 145 -9.09 21.05 -2.44
N CYS A 146 -7.89 21.39 -2.87
CA CYS A 146 -7.54 21.42 -4.28
C CYS A 146 -7.28 19.98 -4.73
N HIS A 147 -8.11 19.44 -5.61
CA HIS A 147 -7.82 18.21 -6.32
C HIS A 147 -6.89 18.54 -7.49
N ALA A 148 -5.62 18.17 -7.38
CA ALA A 148 -4.72 18.23 -8.51
C ALA A 148 -4.72 16.89 -9.22
N GLN A 149 -5.23 16.88 -10.45
CA GLN A 149 -5.10 15.77 -11.38
C GLN A 149 -3.76 15.93 -12.11
N TYR A 150 -2.83 14.99 -11.94
CA TYR A 150 -1.65 14.92 -12.79
C TYR A 150 -2.05 14.20 -14.07
N LEU A 151 -2.10 14.95 -15.18
CA LEU A 151 -2.01 14.39 -16.52
C LEU A 151 -0.51 14.20 -16.82
N LEU A 152 -0.06 12.96 -16.81
CA LEU A 152 1.23 12.56 -17.41
C LEU A 152 1.03 12.28 -18.89
#